data_de8275af3aa7343e2881bcf3f3e98aa4
#
_entry.id   de8275af3aa7343e2881bcf3f3e98aa4
#
_cell.length_a   1.000
_cell.length_b   1.000
_cell.length_c   1.000
_cell.angle_alpha   90.00
_cell.angle_beta   90.00
_cell.angle_gamma   90.00
#
_symmetry.space_group_name_H-M   'P 1'
#
loop_
_entity.id
_entity.type
_entity.pdbx_description
1 polymer ?
#
loop_
_entity_poly.entity_id
_entity_poly.type
_entity_poly.pdbx_seq_one_letter_code
_entity_poly.pdbx_strand_id
1 'polypeptide(L)'
;IGQLSAIFCVGIAAALAKPKYKTDAAILGIITYLIFLYANNSWLTITNRLAIAGEQGLYGTGQGMVFGIQVTDMGVFLGISLGVFVGWMVNKFGDIKLHKYLSPYSGTKSVYILIVFATILFAIGITYVWPIVNSVVEAVVKTTTTAGSVGFFFYGFLNRLLLPVGLHHFLWMPIFYTPLGGTAEIAGQAYNGAFNIWLAELGNASQITTMHPSIGYLSNFGSISLPIGIAFALWKTARPENRKKVATILIPTVTTAFLAGVTE
;
A
#
# COMPACT_ATOMS: atom_id res chain seq x y z
N ILE A 1 -6.93 -8.06 -4.22
CA ILE A 1 -6.29 -6.89 -3.56
C ILE A 1 -4.82 -6.74 -3.98
N GLY A 2 -4.08 -7.85 -4.25
CA GLY A 2 -2.65 -7.81 -4.58
C GLY A 2 -2.26 -7.00 -5.83
N GLN A 3 -3.21 -6.55 -6.65
CA GLN A 3 -2.95 -5.78 -7.87
C GLN A 3 -3.38 -4.31 -7.77
N LEU A 4 -3.77 -3.87 -6.58
CA LEU A 4 -4.26 -2.51 -6.34
C LEU A 4 -3.22 -1.45 -6.73
N SER A 5 -1.95 -1.73 -6.48
CA SER A 5 -0.82 -0.85 -6.84
C SER A 5 -0.76 -0.56 -8.35
N ALA A 6 -0.99 -1.57 -9.21
CA ALA A 6 -1.03 -1.39 -10.67
C ALA A 6 -2.20 -0.49 -11.10
N ILE A 7 -3.38 -0.68 -10.49
CA ILE A 7 -4.58 0.14 -10.75
C ILE A 7 -4.31 1.60 -10.37
N PHE A 8 -3.70 1.84 -9.21
CA PHE A 8 -3.31 3.19 -8.78
C PHE A 8 -2.30 3.82 -9.75
N CYS A 9 -1.31 3.07 -10.23
CA CYS A 9 -0.33 3.57 -11.19
C CYS A 9 -1.01 4.10 -12.46
N VAL A 10 -1.87 3.30 -13.06
CA VAL A 10 -2.61 3.67 -14.27
C VAL A 10 -3.56 4.84 -14.03
N GLY A 11 -4.35 4.76 -12.95
CA GLY A 11 -5.35 5.77 -12.62
C GLY A 11 -4.73 7.14 -12.33
N ILE A 12 -3.67 7.18 -11.53
CA ILE A 12 -2.97 8.42 -11.18
C ILE A 12 -2.25 9.01 -12.39
N ALA A 13 -1.56 8.18 -13.20
CA ALA A 13 -0.92 8.65 -14.42
C ALA A 13 -1.92 9.34 -15.36
N ALA A 14 -3.09 8.69 -15.59
CA ALA A 14 -4.16 9.25 -16.41
C ALA A 14 -4.81 10.50 -15.79
N ALA A 15 -5.01 10.52 -14.47
CA ALA A 15 -5.64 11.63 -13.76
C ALA A 15 -4.77 12.90 -13.79
N LEU A 16 -3.45 12.74 -13.63
CA LEU A 16 -2.50 13.85 -13.62
C LEU A 16 -2.11 14.34 -15.02
N ALA A 17 -2.31 13.52 -16.05
CA ALA A 17 -1.98 13.89 -17.43
C ALA A 17 -2.94 14.93 -18.00
N LYS A 18 -2.41 15.85 -18.85
CA LYS A 18 -3.23 16.78 -19.64
C LYS A 18 -4.26 16.01 -20.47
N PRO A 19 -5.45 16.59 -20.76
CA PRO A 19 -6.52 15.90 -21.48
C PRO A 19 -6.09 15.17 -22.75
N LYS A 20 -5.19 15.77 -23.53
CA LYS A 20 -4.65 15.19 -24.78
C LYS A 20 -3.76 13.97 -24.59
N TYR A 21 -3.25 13.73 -23.38
CA TYR A 21 -2.30 12.65 -23.08
C TYR A 21 -2.83 11.60 -22.12
N LYS A 22 -4.10 11.68 -21.70
CA LYS A 22 -4.65 10.77 -20.67
C LYS A 22 -4.51 9.29 -21.04
N THR A 23 -4.84 8.95 -22.28
CA THR A 23 -4.74 7.56 -22.75
C THR A 23 -3.29 7.11 -22.83
N ASP A 24 -2.39 7.95 -23.39
CA ASP A 24 -0.97 7.62 -23.45
C ASP A 24 -0.37 7.45 -22.06
N ALA A 25 -0.72 8.32 -21.11
CA ALA A 25 -0.27 8.23 -19.73
C ALA A 25 -0.77 6.96 -19.04
N ALA A 26 -2.02 6.55 -19.27
CA ALA A 26 -2.54 5.29 -18.74
C ALA A 26 -1.76 4.07 -19.27
N ILE A 27 -1.52 4.02 -20.58
CA ILE A 27 -0.75 2.95 -21.23
C ILE A 27 0.70 2.96 -20.71
N LEU A 28 1.33 4.14 -20.65
CA LEU A 28 2.68 4.28 -20.11
C LEU A 28 2.73 3.89 -18.63
N GLY A 29 1.69 4.16 -17.85
CA GLY A 29 1.59 3.78 -16.45
C GLY A 29 1.70 2.27 -16.24
N ILE A 30 0.91 1.48 -16.97
CA ILE A 30 0.98 0.01 -16.84
C ILE A 30 2.31 -0.54 -17.36
N ILE A 31 2.83 -0.01 -18.45
CA ILE A 31 4.11 -0.44 -19.01
C ILE A 31 5.25 -0.12 -18.03
N THR A 32 5.27 1.09 -17.46
CA THR A 32 6.26 1.50 -16.45
C THR A 32 6.21 0.59 -15.22
N TYR A 33 5.00 0.25 -14.79
CA TYR A 33 4.80 -0.65 -13.66
C TYR A 33 5.40 -2.04 -13.94
N LEU A 34 5.13 -2.62 -15.10
CA LEU A 34 5.69 -3.90 -15.48
C LEU A 34 7.22 -3.86 -15.63
N ILE A 35 7.75 -2.80 -16.25
CA ILE A 35 9.22 -2.61 -16.35
C ILE A 35 9.85 -2.58 -14.96
N PHE A 36 9.23 -1.87 -14.01
CA PHE A 36 9.73 -1.85 -12.63
C PHE A 36 9.78 -3.26 -12.04
N LEU A 37 8.71 -4.04 -12.16
CA LEU A 37 8.65 -5.39 -11.57
C LEU A 37 9.78 -6.28 -12.11
N TYR A 38 9.94 -6.32 -13.44
CA TYR A 38 10.97 -7.15 -14.05
C TYR A 38 12.39 -6.63 -13.77
N ALA A 39 12.61 -5.33 -13.83
CA ALA A 39 13.92 -4.74 -13.55
C ALA A 39 14.34 -4.96 -12.09
N ASN A 40 13.42 -4.76 -11.14
CA ASN A 40 13.69 -4.98 -9.72
C ASN A 40 13.96 -6.47 -9.42
N ASN A 41 13.12 -7.37 -9.93
CA ASN A 41 13.34 -8.82 -9.79
C ASN A 41 14.69 -9.25 -10.37
N SER A 42 15.00 -8.83 -11.61
CA SER A 42 16.26 -9.15 -12.27
C SER A 42 17.46 -8.65 -11.46
N TRP A 43 17.37 -7.43 -10.90
CA TRP A 43 18.42 -6.88 -10.07
C TRP A 43 18.60 -7.63 -8.75
N LEU A 44 17.49 -7.98 -8.08
CA LEU A 44 17.52 -8.81 -6.88
C LEU A 44 18.13 -10.19 -7.15
N THR A 45 17.83 -10.80 -8.32
CA THR A 45 18.40 -12.07 -8.73
C THR A 45 19.91 -11.98 -8.98
N ILE A 46 20.33 -11.02 -9.80
CA ILE A 46 21.77 -10.82 -10.14
C ILE A 46 22.61 -10.52 -8.89
N THR A 47 22.05 -9.79 -7.94
CA THR A 47 22.75 -9.41 -6.70
C THR A 47 22.60 -10.45 -5.58
N ASN A 48 21.96 -11.60 -5.85
CA ASN A 48 21.66 -12.65 -4.86
C ASN A 48 20.94 -12.12 -3.61
N ARG A 49 20.01 -11.18 -3.81
CA ARG A 49 19.21 -10.55 -2.74
C ARG A 49 17.77 -11.02 -2.71
N LEU A 50 17.40 -12.00 -3.51
CA LEU A 50 16.07 -12.61 -3.42
C LEU A 50 15.91 -13.27 -2.05
N ALA A 51 14.87 -12.87 -1.33
CA ALA A 51 14.54 -13.48 -0.05
C ALA A 51 14.00 -14.90 -0.27
N ILE A 52 14.38 -15.80 0.61
CA ILE A 52 13.84 -17.16 0.66
C ILE A 52 12.53 -17.09 1.46
N ALA A 53 11.45 -17.64 0.89
CA ALA A 53 10.18 -17.73 1.59
C ALA A 53 10.31 -18.64 2.81
N GLY A 54 9.95 -18.11 3.98
CA GLY A 54 9.84 -18.87 5.22
C GLY A 54 8.48 -19.57 5.35
N GLU A 55 8.15 -20.09 6.52
CA GLU A 55 6.86 -20.73 6.80
C GLU A 55 5.64 -19.80 6.53
N GLN A 56 5.83 -18.51 6.66
CA GLN A 56 4.82 -17.48 6.41
C GLN A 56 5.00 -16.77 5.05
N GLY A 57 5.68 -17.40 4.10
CA GLY A 57 5.99 -16.82 2.81
C GLY A 57 7.07 -15.74 2.89
N LEU A 58 6.85 -14.61 2.22
CA LEU A 58 7.81 -13.50 2.16
C LEU A 58 7.56 -12.41 3.22
N TYR A 59 6.62 -12.60 4.14
CA TYR A 59 6.33 -11.60 5.18
C TYR A 59 7.55 -11.31 6.06
N GLY A 60 7.82 -10.05 6.32
CA GLY A 60 8.96 -9.60 7.12
C GLY A 60 10.29 -9.54 6.36
N THR A 61 10.36 -9.98 5.11
CA THR A 61 11.58 -9.92 4.30
C THR A 61 11.75 -8.60 3.55
N GLY A 62 10.72 -7.74 3.53
CA GLY A 62 10.67 -6.54 2.71
C GLY A 62 10.45 -6.81 1.23
N GLN A 63 10.12 -8.05 0.86
CA GLN A 63 9.80 -8.46 -0.50
C GLN A 63 8.42 -9.10 -0.55
N GLY A 64 7.77 -9.02 -1.71
CA GLY A 64 6.44 -9.55 -1.93
C GLY A 64 6.27 -10.08 -3.35
N MET A 65 5.17 -10.81 -3.57
CA MET A 65 4.81 -11.35 -4.88
C MET A 65 3.77 -10.45 -5.55
N VAL A 66 4.13 -9.89 -6.71
CA VAL A 66 3.24 -9.07 -7.53
C VAL A 66 3.19 -9.66 -8.93
N PHE A 67 2.02 -10.01 -9.44
CA PHE A 67 1.85 -10.74 -10.72
C PHE A 67 2.72 -12.01 -10.85
N GLY A 68 2.99 -12.69 -9.73
CA GLY A 68 3.85 -13.86 -9.74
C GLY A 68 5.36 -13.55 -9.80
N ILE A 69 5.75 -12.27 -9.71
CA ILE A 69 7.14 -11.83 -9.74
C ILE A 69 7.50 -11.36 -8.32
N GLN A 70 8.60 -11.88 -7.78
CA GLN A 70 9.12 -11.44 -6.49
C GLN A 70 9.86 -10.11 -6.63
N VAL A 71 9.44 -9.11 -5.88
CA VAL A 71 9.98 -7.75 -5.94
C VAL A 71 10.08 -7.15 -4.54
N THR A 72 10.78 -6.05 -4.41
CA THR A 72 10.75 -5.21 -3.20
C THR A 72 9.31 -4.75 -2.93
N ASP A 73 8.77 -5.09 -1.77
CA ASP A 73 7.38 -4.77 -1.42
C ASP A 73 7.25 -3.31 -0.98
N MET A 74 6.74 -2.51 -1.87
CA MET A 74 6.37 -1.11 -1.62
C MET A 74 4.86 -0.92 -1.49
N GLY A 75 4.08 -1.99 -1.56
CA GLY A 75 2.62 -1.94 -1.52
C GLY A 75 2.04 -0.98 -2.56
N VAL A 76 1.00 -0.26 -2.17
CA VAL A 76 0.31 0.72 -3.03
C VAL A 76 1.20 1.93 -3.35
N PHE A 77 2.17 2.25 -2.48
CA PHE A 77 3.09 3.37 -2.67
C PHE A 77 3.88 3.29 -3.98
N LEU A 78 4.24 2.09 -4.43
CA LEU A 78 4.87 1.88 -5.74
C LEU A 78 3.98 2.44 -6.87
N GLY A 79 2.71 2.06 -6.87
CA GLY A 79 1.76 2.51 -7.90
C GLY A 79 1.56 4.02 -7.89
N ILE A 80 1.43 4.61 -6.71
CA ILE A 80 1.30 6.07 -6.56
C ILE A 80 2.55 6.76 -7.10
N SER A 81 3.74 6.33 -6.68
CA SER A 81 5.01 6.95 -7.09
C SER A 81 5.24 6.87 -8.59
N LEU A 82 5.05 5.71 -9.19
CA LEU A 82 5.19 5.52 -10.63
C LEU A 82 4.11 6.28 -11.41
N GLY A 83 2.87 6.28 -10.93
CA GLY A 83 1.77 7.01 -11.57
C GLY A 83 2.00 8.52 -11.60
N VAL A 84 2.45 9.10 -10.49
CA VAL A 84 2.83 10.52 -10.41
C VAL A 84 4.01 10.81 -11.34
N PHE A 85 5.03 9.96 -11.33
CA PHE A 85 6.20 10.10 -12.19
C PHE A 85 5.82 10.10 -13.67
N VAL A 86 5.02 9.13 -14.12
CA VAL A 86 4.56 9.04 -15.51
C VAL A 86 3.72 10.25 -15.91
N GLY A 87 2.75 10.64 -15.07
CA GLY A 87 1.90 11.81 -15.33
C GLY A 87 2.72 13.11 -15.45
N TRP A 88 3.71 13.30 -14.58
CA TRP A 88 4.63 14.43 -14.64
C TRP A 88 5.50 14.41 -15.91
N MET A 89 6.09 13.25 -16.26
CA MET A 89 6.93 13.09 -17.43
C MET A 89 6.19 13.38 -18.74
N VAL A 90 4.97 12.84 -18.87
CA VAL A 90 4.14 13.04 -20.06
C VAL A 90 3.73 14.51 -20.19
N ASN A 91 3.38 15.18 -19.09
CA ASN A 91 3.03 16.59 -19.11
C ASN A 91 4.20 17.51 -19.47
N LYS A 92 5.41 17.17 -19.01
CA LYS A 92 6.60 18.00 -19.23
C LYS A 92 7.24 17.77 -20.59
N PHE A 93 7.30 16.52 -21.03
CA PHE A 93 8.07 16.11 -22.20
C PHE A 93 7.20 15.62 -23.36
N GLY A 94 5.87 15.53 -23.22
CA GLY A 94 4.97 15.03 -24.25
C GLY A 94 4.92 15.82 -25.54
N ASP A 95 5.37 17.09 -25.53
CA ASP A 95 5.42 17.96 -26.72
C ASP A 95 6.83 18.10 -27.31
N ILE A 96 7.80 17.29 -26.87
CA ILE A 96 9.18 17.35 -27.37
C ILE A 96 9.21 17.08 -28.88
N LYS A 97 9.81 18.02 -29.61
CA LYS A 97 10.16 17.87 -31.02
C LYS A 97 11.63 17.49 -31.13
N LEU A 98 11.89 16.31 -31.65
CA LEU A 98 13.25 15.84 -31.92
C LEU A 98 13.74 16.36 -33.28
N HIS A 99 15.06 16.25 -33.48
CA HIS A 99 15.70 16.60 -34.77
C HIS A 99 15.08 15.82 -35.94
N LYS A 100 15.15 16.41 -37.15
CA LYS A 100 14.50 15.91 -38.37
C LYS A 100 14.61 14.37 -38.57
N TYR A 101 15.78 13.77 -38.29
CA TYR A 101 16.00 12.34 -38.42
C TYR A 101 15.31 11.49 -37.36
N LEU A 102 15.02 12.06 -36.20
CA LEU A 102 14.35 11.41 -35.06
C LEU A 102 12.89 11.86 -34.91
N SER A 103 12.38 12.64 -35.87
CA SER A 103 11.02 13.17 -35.86
C SER A 103 9.92 12.11 -35.66
N PRO A 104 10.02 10.85 -36.20
CA PRO A 104 9.03 9.80 -35.96
C PRO A 104 8.92 9.38 -34.49
N TYR A 105 9.93 9.66 -33.68
CA TYR A 105 9.98 9.35 -32.24
C TYR A 105 9.64 10.55 -31.37
N SER A 106 9.23 11.68 -31.95
CA SER A 106 8.83 12.89 -31.20
C SER A 106 7.54 12.67 -30.40
N GLY A 107 7.34 13.54 -29.40
CA GLY A 107 6.14 13.49 -28.56
C GLY A 107 6.18 12.41 -27.50
N THR A 108 5.04 11.74 -27.23
CA THR A 108 4.89 10.71 -26.18
C THR A 108 5.82 9.52 -26.37
N LYS A 109 6.24 9.21 -27.62
CA LYS A 109 7.20 8.14 -27.89
C LYS A 109 8.59 8.41 -27.31
N SER A 110 9.04 9.67 -27.34
CA SER A 110 10.31 10.05 -26.67
C SER A 110 10.21 9.90 -25.15
N VAL A 111 9.05 10.26 -24.61
CA VAL A 111 8.77 10.13 -23.17
C VAL A 111 8.85 8.68 -22.75
N TYR A 112 8.33 7.74 -23.56
CA TYR A 112 8.41 6.31 -23.29
C TYR A 112 9.86 5.85 -23.13
N ILE A 113 10.75 6.23 -24.04
CA ILE A 113 12.17 5.83 -23.98
C ILE A 113 12.81 6.36 -22.67
N LEU A 114 12.56 7.63 -22.34
CA LEU A 114 13.09 8.22 -21.09
C LEU A 114 12.56 7.52 -19.84
N ILE A 115 11.27 7.19 -19.83
CA ILE A 115 10.63 6.50 -18.70
C ILE A 115 11.23 5.10 -18.50
N VAL A 116 11.50 4.35 -19.57
CA VAL A 116 12.12 3.02 -19.46
C VAL A 116 13.44 3.09 -18.69
N PHE A 117 14.36 3.95 -19.13
CA PHE A 117 15.66 4.09 -18.45
C PHE A 117 15.53 4.60 -17.02
N ALA A 118 14.70 5.60 -16.79
CA ALA A 118 14.49 6.14 -15.46
C ALA A 118 13.86 5.11 -14.50
N THR A 119 12.93 4.28 -15.00
CA THR A 119 12.30 3.23 -14.20
C THR A 119 13.26 2.12 -13.83
N ILE A 120 14.16 1.72 -14.75
CA ILE A 120 15.20 0.73 -14.46
C ILE A 120 16.13 1.27 -13.36
N LEU A 121 16.59 2.52 -13.48
CA LEU A 121 17.43 3.13 -12.46
C LEU A 121 16.71 3.25 -11.11
N PHE A 122 15.44 3.61 -11.12
CA PHE A 122 14.61 3.65 -9.92
C PHE A 122 14.47 2.25 -9.29
N ALA A 123 14.22 1.22 -10.09
CA ALA A 123 14.08 -0.17 -9.63
C ALA A 123 15.37 -0.69 -8.98
N ILE A 124 16.53 -0.32 -9.52
CA ILE A 124 17.83 -0.63 -8.93
C ILE A 124 18.01 0.15 -7.62
N GLY A 125 17.79 1.46 -7.63
CA GLY A 125 18.00 2.33 -6.47
C GLY A 125 17.11 1.94 -5.29
N ILE A 126 15.86 1.58 -5.54
CA ILE A 126 14.91 1.21 -4.49
C ILE A 126 15.32 -0.06 -3.74
N THR A 127 16.03 -0.97 -4.39
CA THR A 127 16.57 -2.19 -3.75
C THR A 127 17.52 -1.86 -2.58
N TYR A 128 18.16 -0.70 -2.60
CA TYR A 128 19.06 -0.24 -1.54
C TYR A 128 18.40 0.70 -0.55
N VAL A 129 17.48 1.52 -1.02
CA VAL A 129 16.77 2.52 -0.18
C VAL A 129 15.67 1.89 0.62
N TRP A 130 14.90 0.96 0.03
CA TRP A 130 13.72 0.39 0.67
C TRP A 130 14.00 -0.40 1.95
N PRO A 131 15.09 -1.17 2.09
CA PRO A 131 15.44 -1.82 3.35
C PRO A 131 15.60 -0.85 4.53
N ILE A 132 16.04 0.39 4.26
CA ILE A 132 16.12 1.44 5.29
C ILE A 132 14.71 1.85 5.73
N VAL A 133 13.79 2.02 4.78
CA VAL A 133 12.39 2.31 5.09
C VAL A 133 11.77 1.18 5.91
N ASN A 134 12.00 -0.07 5.49
CA ASN A 134 11.53 -1.24 6.24
C ASN A 134 12.07 -1.29 7.66
N SER A 135 13.35 -1.04 7.88
CA SER A 135 13.94 -1.04 9.23
C SER A 135 13.31 0.03 10.14
N VAL A 136 12.97 1.20 9.58
CA VAL A 136 12.25 2.25 10.32
C VAL A 136 10.83 1.77 10.67
N VAL A 137 10.13 1.15 9.73
CA VAL A 137 8.79 0.60 9.98
C VAL A 137 8.83 -0.46 11.06
N GLU A 138 9.78 -1.41 10.98
CA GLU A 138 9.95 -2.45 12.00
C GLU A 138 10.25 -1.88 13.39
N ALA A 139 11.10 -0.85 13.47
CA ALA A 139 11.38 -0.15 14.73
C ALA A 139 10.13 0.50 15.30
N VAL A 140 9.30 1.15 14.46
CA VAL A 140 8.02 1.73 14.87
C VAL A 140 7.07 0.64 15.36
N VAL A 141 6.92 -0.45 14.60
CA VAL A 141 6.06 -1.58 14.97
C VAL A 141 6.51 -2.18 16.31
N LYS A 142 7.81 -2.46 16.46
CA LYS A 142 8.37 -3.01 17.70
C LYS A 142 8.12 -2.08 18.90
N THR A 143 8.30 -0.79 18.73
CA THR A 143 8.03 0.20 19.79
C THR A 143 6.55 0.21 20.16
N THR A 144 5.66 0.18 19.18
CA THR A 144 4.21 0.17 19.43
C THR A 144 3.75 -1.12 20.10
N THR A 145 4.31 -2.28 19.75
CA THR A 145 3.92 -3.57 20.36
C THR A 145 4.45 -3.72 21.78
N THR A 146 5.57 -3.10 22.13
CA THR A 146 6.16 -3.19 23.49
C THR A 146 5.62 -2.15 24.46
N ALA A 147 5.00 -1.06 24.00
CA ALA A 147 4.54 0.07 24.82
C ALA A 147 3.13 -0.12 25.44
N GLY A 148 2.55 -1.32 25.41
CA GLY A 148 1.26 -1.63 26.01
C GLY A 148 0.13 -0.73 25.48
N SER A 149 -0.73 -0.18 26.36
CA SER A 149 -1.87 0.67 25.96
C SER A 149 -1.49 1.93 25.19
N VAL A 150 -0.34 2.52 25.51
CA VAL A 150 0.19 3.66 24.76
C VAL A 150 0.60 3.26 23.36
N GLY A 151 1.16 2.07 23.21
CA GLY A 151 1.49 1.48 21.91
C GLY A 151 0.27 1.27 21.03
N PHE A 152 -0.84 0.76 21.58
CA PHE A 152 -2.11 0.63 20.86
C PHE A 152 -2.63 1.99 20.33
N PHE A 153 -2.53 3.03 21.16
CA PHE A 153 -2.91 4.36 20.72
C PHE A 153 -2.06 4.86 19.54
N PHE A 154 -0.73 4.75 19.66
CA PHE A 154 0.18 5.18 18.60
C PHE A 154 0.03 4.34 17.32
N TYR A 155 -0.18 3.03 17.45
CA TYR A 155 -0.48 2.16 16.32
C TYR A 155 -1.72 2.63 15.57
N GLY A 156 -2.84 2.83 16.27
CA GLY A 156 -4.09 3.31 15.67
C GLY A 156 -3.93 4.68 14.99
N PHE A 157 -3.23 5.60 15.65
CA PHE A 157 -2.96 6.94 15.13
C PHE A 157 -2.10 6.89 13.86
N LEU A 158 -0.97 6.19 13.89
CA LEU A 158 -0.06 6.07 12.74
C LEU A 158 -0.72 5.32 11.58
N ASN A 159 -1.49 4.27 11.87
CA ASN A 159 -2.22 3.53 10.84
C ASN A 159 -3.18 4.45 10.06
N ARG A 160 -3.87 5.36 10.75
CA ARG A 160 -4.76 6.35 10.11
C ARG A 160 -4.00 7.47 9.42
N LEU A 161 -2.90 7.93 9.98
CA LEU A 161 -2.04 8.96 9.38
C LEU A 161 -1.42 8.49 8.06
N LEU A 162 -1.03 7.22 7.98
CA LEU A 162 -0.39 6.62 6.79
C LEU A 162 -1.38 6.15 5.72
N LEU A 163 -2.68 6.10 6.04
CA LEU A 163 -3.72 5.63 5.12
C LEU A 163 -3.79 6.43 3.81
N PRO A 164 -3.77 7.78 3.81
CA PRO A 164 -3.82 8.55 2.56
C PRO A 164 -2.62 8.35 1.64
N VAL A 165 -1.47 7.94 2.22
CA VAL A 165 -0.23 7.67 1.47
C VAL A 165 -0.14 6.20 1.05
N GLY A 166 -1.04 5.34 1.54
CA GLY A 166 -1.04 3.90 1.27
C GLY A 166 0.05 3.11 2.01
N LEU A 167 0.75 3.74 2.98
CA LEU A 167 1.82 3.11 3.75
C LEU A 167 1.34 2.36 5.01
N HIS A 168 0.05 2.46 5.35
CA HIS A 168 -0.53 1.81 6.53
C HIS A 168 -0.35 0.28 6.52
N HIS A 169 -0.28 -0.35 5.34
CA HIS A 169 -0.02 -1.78 5.21
C HIS A 169 1.30 -2.22 5.85
N PHE A 170 2.31 -1.36 5.81
CA PHE A 170 3.61 -1.66 6.44
C PHE A 170 3.56 -1.69 7.96
N LEU A 171 2.58 -1.04 8.57
CA LEU A 171 2.38 -1.10 10.01
C LEU A 171 1.61 -2.36 10.43
N TRP A 172 0.49 -2.67 9.76
CA TRP A 172 -0.36 -3.74 10.24
C TRP A 172 0.05 -5.13 9.77
N MET A 173 0.61 -5.29 8.54
CA MET A 173 1.04 -6.60 8.04
C MET A 173 2.05 -7.30 8.96
N PRO A 174 3.14 -6.65 9.41
CA PRO A 174 4.06 -7.28 10.35
C PRO A 174 3.38 -7.71 11.65
N ILE A 175 2.46 -6.90 12.18
CA ILE A 175 1.72 -7.26 13.41
C ILE A 175 0.77 -8.43 13.17
N PHE A 176 0.15 -8.51 12.01
CA PHE A 176 -0.83 -9.55 11.72
C PHE A 176 -0.21 -10.91 11.45
N TYR A 177 0.94 -10.95 10.78
CA TYR A 177 1.48 -12.18 10.20
C TYR A 177 2.87 -12.57 10.67
N THR A 178 3.54 -11.76 11.50
CA THR A 178 4.87 -12.08 12.00
C THR A 178 4.92 -12.15 13.53
N PRO A 179 5.98 -12.70 14.13
CA PRO A 179 6.16 -12.73 15.58
C PRO A 179 6.13 -11.36 16.27
N LEU A 180 6.30 -10.26 15.52
CA LEU A 180 6.19 -8.89 16.05
C LEU A 180 4.80 -8.59 16.62
N GLY A 181 3.75 -9.24 16.11
CA GLY A 181 2.38 -9.11 16.61
C GLY A 181 2.03 -10.06 17.74
N GLY A 182 2.97 -10.88 18.17
CA GLY A 182 2.78 -11.86 19.22
C GLY A 182 2.99 -13.29 18.75
N THR A 183 3.20 -14.17 19.72
CA THR A 183 3.32 -15.62 19.53
C THR A 183 2.46 -16.34 20.56
N ALA A 184 1.73 -17.35 20.15
CA ALA A 184 0.91 -18.16 21.03
C ALA A 184 1.00 -19.62 20.63
N GLU A 185 0.97 -20.52 21.62
CA GLU A 185 0.86 -21.95 21.41
C GLU A 185 -0.60 -22.37 21.67
N ILE A 186 -1.27 -22.89 20.64
CA ILE A 186 -2.69 -23.27 20.68
C ILE A 186 -2.80 -24.70 20.15
N ALA A 187 -3.40 -25.57 20.92
CA ALA A 187 -3.56 -27.00 20.60
C ALA A 187 -2.22 -27.70 20.19
N GLY A 188 -1.10 -27.32 20.82
CA GLY A 188 0.23 -27.90 20.55
C GLY A 188 0.91 -27.38 19.29
N GLN A 189 0.38 -26.33 18.65
CA GLN A 189 1.00 -25.66 17.53
C GLN A 189 1.32 -24.18 17.84
N ALA A 190 2.50 -23.73 17.40
CA ALA A 190 2.91 -22.35 17.55
C ALA A 190 2.35 -21.49 16.42
N TYR A 191 1.68 -20.39 16.78
CA TYR A 191 1.13 -19.41 15.85
C TYR A 191 1.80 -18.05 16.05
N ASN A 192 2.12 -17.39 14.95
CA ASN A 192 2.78 -16.10 14.93
C ASN A 192 1.89 -15.04 14.27
N GLY A 193 1.80 -13.87 14.91
CA GLY A 193 1.03 -12.73 14.43
C GLY A 193 -0.43 -12.75 14.88
N ALA A 194 -0.93 -11.56 15.15
CA ALA A 194 -2.25 -11.33 15.76
C ALA A 194 -3.40 -12.01 14.99
N PHE A 195 -3.35 -12.01 13.67
CA PHE A 195 -4.40 -12.58 12.82
C PHE A 195 -4.39 -14.12 12.85
N ASN A 196 -3.21 -14.72 12.77
CA ASN A 196 -3.07 -16.17 12.80
C ASN A 196 -3.44 -16.73 14.18
N ILE A 197 -3.05 -16.02 15.25
CA ILE A 197 -3.44 -16.36 16.63
C ILE A 197 -4.96 -16.30 16.77
N TRP A 198 -5.59 -15.22 16.30
CA TRP A 198 -7.05 -15.07 16.33
C TRP A 198 -7.78 -16.21 15.60
N LEU A 199 -7.32 -16.58 14.40
CA LEU A 199 -7.90 -17.70 13.64
C LEU A 199 -7.75 -19.03 14.38
N ALA A 200 -6.59 -19.27 15.00
CA ALA A 200 -6.34 -20.48 15.77
C ALA A 200 -7.20 -20.52 17.04
N GLU A 201 -7.37 -19.40 17.74
CA GLU A 201 -8.27 -19.28 18.88
C GLU A 201 -9.73 -19.50 18.48
N LEU A 202 -10.16 -18.95 17.35
CA LEU A 202 -11.52 -19.13 16.84
C LEU A 202 -11.80 -20.62 16.53
N GLY A 203 -10.83 -21.32 15.94
CA GLY A 203 -10.92 -22.75 15.66
C GLY A 203 -10.95 -23.63 16.92
N ASN A 204 -10.43 -23.14 18.05
CA ASN A 204 -10.32 -23.84 19.33
C ASN A 204 -11.08 -23.15 20.47
N ALA A 205 -12.14 -22.42 20.13
CA ALA A 205 -12.88 -21.56 21.06
C ALA A 205 -13.38 -22.28 22.34
N SER A 206 -13.66 -23.58 22.28
CA SER A 206 -14.09 -24.38 23.42
C SER A 206 -13.01 -24.61 24.48
N GLN A 207 -11.73 -24.42 24.12
CA GLN A 207 -10.58 -24.68 25.02
C GLN A 207 -9.97 -23.39 25.56
N ILE A 208 -10.42 -22.20 25.04
CA ILE A 208 -9.82 -20.91 25.35
C ILE A 208 -10.66 -20.19 26.40
N THR A 209 -10.02 -19.83 27.51
CA THR A 209 -10.65 -19.04 28.58
C THR A 209 -10.41 -17.54 28.46
N THR A 210 -9.29 -17.15 27.84
CA THR A 210 -8.91 -15.74 27.64
C THR A 210 -8.28 -15.56 26.26
N MET A 211 -8.69 -14.52 25.54
CA MET A 211 -8.11 -14.18 24.25
C MET A 211 -6.71 -13.61 24.38
N HIS A 212 -5.84 -13.92 23.42
CA HIS A 212 -4.48 -13.39 23.42
C HIS A 212 -4.48 -11.85 23.23
N PRO A 213 -3.67 -11.09 23.99
CA PRO A 213 -3.68 -9.62 23.95
C PRO A 213 -3.41 -9.02 22.55
N SER A 214 -2.68 -9.72 21.70
CA SER A 214 -2.40 -9.26 20.33
C SER A 214 -3.64 -9.08 19.47
N ILE A 215 -4.75 -9.74 19.80
CA ILE A 215 -6.04 -9.59 19.10
C ILE A 215 -6.55 -8.14 19.18
N GLY A 216 -6.13 -7.38 20.20
CA GLY A 216 -6.43 -5.96 20.30
C GLY A 216 -5.98 -5.15 19.07
N TYR A 217 -4.92 -5.55 18.37
CA TYR A 217 -4.49 -4.89 17.13
C TYR A 217 -5.47 -5.09 15.98
N LEU A 218 -6.24 -6.17 15.96
CA LEU A 218 -7.28 -6.44 14.95
C LEU A 218 -8.49 -5.51 15.13
N SER A 219 -8.75 -5.01 16.32
CA SER A 219 -9.89 -4.14 16.60
C SER A 219 -9.83 -2.78 15.88
N ASN A 220 -8.66 -2.39 15.39
CA ASN A 220 -8.51 -1.18 14.58
C ASN A 220 -9.06 -1.33 13.15
N PHE A 221 -9.36 -2.56 12.73
CA PHE A 221 -10.00 -2.86 11.46
C PHE A 221 -11.51 -2.98 11.65
N GLY A 222 -12.29 -2.20 10.89
CA GLY A 222 -13.74 -2.32 10.88
C GLY A 222 -14.46 -1.64 12.03
N SER A 223 -13.84 -0.65 12.68
CA SER A 223 -14.53 0.21 13.61
C SER A 223 -15.58 1.07 12.87
N ILE A 224 -16.82 0.61 12.85
CA ILE A 224 -18.00 1.30 12.28
C ILE A 224 -18.13 2.73 12.84
N SER A 225 -17.65 2.97 14.05
CA SER A 225 -17.70 4.27 14.71
C SER A 225 -16.90 5.36 14.01
N LEU A 226 -15.80 5.02 13.33
CA LEU A 226 -14.93 6.01 12.70
C LEU A 226 -15.58 6.69 11.49
N PRO A 227 -16.15 6.00 10.49
CA PRO A 227 -16.89 6.62 9.40
C PRO A 227 -18.05 7.50 9.88
N ILE A 228 -18.78 7.06 10.91
CA ILE A 228 -19.87 7.84 11.50
C ILE A 228 -19.32 9.12 12.15
N GLY A 229 -18.23 9.01 12.92
CA GLY A 229 -17.60 10.17 13.58
C GLY A 229 -17.08 11.19 12.57
N ILE A 230 -16.41 10.74 11.49
CA ILE A 230 -15.93 11.60 10.41
C ILE A 230 -17.09 12.26 9.68
N ALA A 231 -18.13 11.50 9.33
CA ALA A 231 -19.31 12.03 8.66
C ALA A 231 -20.02 13.10 9.49
N PHE A 232 -20.18 12.86 10.79
CA PHE A 232 -20.74 13.84 11.72
C PHE A 232 -19.89 15.11 11.81
N ALA A 233 -18.57 14.97 11.90
CA ALA A 233 -17.64 16.10 11.95
C ALA A 233 -17.71 16.94 10.66
N LEU A 234 -17.67 16.28 9.49
CA LEU A 234 -17.78 16.94 8.18
C LEU A 234 -19.13 17.66 8.01
N TRP A 235 -20.23 17.03 8.43
CA TRP A 235 -21.54 17.65 8.36
C TRP A 235 -21.64 18.86 9.30
N LYS A 236 -21.10 18.77 10.53
CA LYS A 236 -21.15 19.83 11.51
C LYS A 236 -20.29 21.02 11.11
N THR A 237 -19.11 20.79 10.55
CA THR A 237 -18.17 21.84 10.11
C THR A 237 -18.54 22.44 8.74
N ALA A 238 -19.42 21.78 7.97
CA ALA A 238 -19.88 22.30 6.69
C ALA A 238 -20.65 23.61 6.86
N ARG A 239 -20.45 24.55 5.94
CA ARG A 239 -21.23 25.81 5.89
C ARG A 239 -22.73 25.49 5.80
N PRO A 240 -23.60 26.24 6.46
CA PRO A 240 -25.05 25.97 6.49
C PRO A 240 -25.67 25.74 5.11
N GLU A 241 -25.23 26.47 4.11
CA GLU A 241 -25.66 26.39 2.71
C GLU A 241 -25.33 25.04 2.06
N ASN A 242 -24.23 24.41 2.48
CA ASN A 242 -23.71 23.16 1.91
C ASN A 242 -24.09 21.92 2.70
N ARG A 243 -24.69 22.05 3.89
CA ARG A 243 -25.00 20.89 4.76
C ARG A 243 -25.86 19.83 4.08
N LYS A 244 -26.86 20.25 3.28
CA LYS A 244 -27.71 19.30 2.54
C LYS A 244 -26.91 18.54 1.48
N LYS A 245 -26.04 19.22 0.73
CA LYS A 245 -25.15 18.57 -0.28
C LYS A 245 -24.18 17.61 0.38
N VAL A 246 -23.57 18.02 1.48
CA VAL A 246 -22.66 17.18 2.27
C VAL A 246 -23.38 15.93 2.81
N ALA A 247 -24.58 16.08 3.36
CA ALA A 247 -25.39 14.96 3.85
C ALA A 247 -25.73 13.97 2.72
N THR A 248 -26.06 14.45 1.53
CA THR A 248 -26.37 13.59 0.37
C THR A 248 -25.18 12.71 -0.04
N ILE A 249 -23.96 13.18 0.15
CA ILE A 249 -22.73 12.39 -0.14
C ILE A 249 -22.41 11.46 1.03
N LEU A 250 -22.54 11.96 2.27
CA LEU A 250 -22.12 11.21 3.46
C LEU A 250 -23.06 10.05 3.80
N ILE A 251 -24.37 10.20 3.58
CA ILE A 251 -25.36 9.15 3.93
C ILE A 251 -25.07 7.84 3.21
N PRO A 252 -24.93 7.78 1.87
CA PRO A 252 -24.57 6.54 1.18
C PRO A 252 -23.23 5.96 1.65
N THR A 253 -22.22 6.82 1.82
CA THR A 253 -20.88 6.40 2.25
C THR A 253 -20.89 5.78 3.64
N VAL A 254 -21.58 6.39 4.61
CA VAL A 254 -21.73 5.84 5.97
C VAL A 254 -22.55 4.55 5.94
N THR A 255 -23.61 4.50 5.11
CA THR A 255 -24.44 3.31 4.99
C THR A 255 -23.66 2.12 4.43
N THR A 256 -22.85 2.35 3.39
CA THR A 256 -21.98 1.29 2.83
C THR A 256 -20.89 0.87 3.81
N ALA A 257 -20.29 1.81 4.53
CA ALA A 257 -19.31 1.50 5.57
C ALA A 257 -19.94 0.65 6.69
N PHE A 258 -21.18 0.97 7.08
CA PHE A 258 -21.90 0.23 8.12
C PHE A 258 -22.32 -1.17 7.67
N LEU A 259 -22.90 -1.30 6.47
CA LEU A 259 -23.43 -2.58 5.98
C LEU A 259 -22.35 -3.51 5.42
N ALA A 260 -21.35 -2.98 4.75
CA ALA A 260 -20.30 -3.75 4.08
C ALA A 260 -18.97 -3.79 4.86
N GLY A 261 -18.84 -3.09 5.98
CA GLY A 261 -17.59 -3.02 6.74
C GLY A 261 -16.46 -2.31 6.00
N VAL A 262 -16.77 -1.56 4.93
CA VAL A 262 -15.78 -0.81 4.16
C VAL A 262 -15.47 0.49 4.91
N THR A 263 -14.26 0.61 5.42
CA THR A 263 -13.82 1.78 6.21
C THR A 263 -12.84 2.68 5.47
N GLU A 264 -12.51 2.34 4.21
CA GLU A 264 -11.55 3.04 3.35
C GLU A 264 -12.22 3.85 2.25
#